data_663f0b3f3c0c169bf9d397f4818dcad2
#
_entry.id   663f0b3f3c0c169bf9d397f4818dcad2
#
_cell.length_a   1.000
_cell.length_b   1.000
_cell.length_c   1.000
_cell.angle_alpha   90.00
_cell.angle_beta   90.00
_cell.angle_gamma   90.00
#
_symmetry.space_group_name_H-M   'P 1'
#
loop_
_entity.id
_entity.type
_entity.pdbx_description
1 polymer ?
#
loop_
_entity_poly.entity_id
_entity_poly.type
_entity_poly.pdbx_seq_one_letter_code
_entity_poly.pdbx_strand_id
1 'polypeptide(L)'
;MKKILFILAGTLVLAGCKSYKNYERPQTIADTANEQLFRDVQATDTMSFGNRPWREVFTDAQLQQLIEKALAQNTDLQKADHNIKKARIGLKVSKLSYLPTLAVAPQGSITSTDGMKAIKTYTLPLSLSWELGSWGSLRNNRKKAGVDTLIAASAKQATQTAIVSAVANLYYTMQMLDEQLRTTNETVVLWKKNVDAMEAMQEAGLTTNAAVAQARANFYELQTTVPTLEHSIRQTENALCVILNEAPHPIARAAFNADAFPADFSTGVPLQLLSSRPDVKIAELQLASAFYNTNIARSAFYPSLTLTGTAGWTNSAGSAIINPAVFLANAVGSLVQPLFAQGKLRAQYKIAKIEEESLTLDFRNTLLTAGQEVSDALSSYQTATAKAEKRKLEVEQLEQALEKTLFLFSHGNTTSYLETLTAQQSLLSAKLSLISDKYDKLQAGISLYQALGGGRDK
;
A
#
# COMPACT_ATOMS: atom_id res chain seq x y z
N MET A 1 58.16 -1.59 28.93
CA MET A 1 57.71 -1.50 27.53
C MET A 1 56.45 -2.30 27.24
N LYS A 2 56.33 -3.60 27.63
CA LYS A 2 55.10 -4.41 27.34
C LYS A 2 53.80 -3.84 27.94
N LYS A 3 53.81 -3.26 29.16
CA LYS A 3 52.64 -2.66 29.80
C LYS A 3 52.17 -1.36 29.11
N ILE A 4 53.08 -0.58 28.53
CA ILE A 4 52.77 0.66 27.81
C ILE A 4 52.15 0.33 26.45
N LEU A 5 52.61 -0.76 25.79
CA LEU A 5 52.03 -1.24 24.51
C LEU A 5 50.57 -1.73 24.67
N PHE A 6 50.28 -2.39 25.83
CA PHE A 6 48.91 -2.83 26.16
C PHE A 6 47.96 -1.67 26.46
N ILE A 7 48.47 -0.59 27.13
CA ILE A 7 47.70 0.61 27.43
C ILE A 7 47.46 1.42 26.14
N LEU A 8 48.47 1.53 25.26
CA LEU A 8 48.30 2.18 23.95
C LEU A 8 47.33 1.43 23.03
N ALA A 9 47.35 0.08 23.01
CA ALA A 9 46.39 -0.73 22.28
C ALA A 9 44.97 -0.58 22.85
N GLY A 10 44.82 -0.51 24.19
CA GLY A 10 43.52 -0.28 24.85
C GLY A 10 42.91 1.08 24.58
N THR A 11 43.73 2.15 24.50
CA THR A 11 43.23 3.49 24.17
C THR A 11 42.87 3.67 22.72
N LEU A 12 43.54 2.98 21.78
CA LEU A 12 43.17 2.96 20.35
C LEU A 12 41.81 2.27 20.10
N VAL A 13 41.47 1.26 20.90
CA VAL A 13 40.16 0.54 20.78
C VAL A 13 39.01 1.42 21.28
N LEU A 14 39.23 2.29 22.26
CA LEU A 14 38.20 3.18 22.81
C LEU A 14 37.91 4.40 21.90
N ALA A 15 38.86 4.83 21.06
CA ALA A 15 38.68 5.96 20.13
C ALA A 15 37.79 5.62 18.91
N GLY A 16 37.58 4.33 18.61
CA GLY A 16 36.77 3.87 17.46
C GLY A 16 35.27 3.99 17.59
N CYS A 17 34.73 4.29 18.79
CA CYS A 17 33.30 4.24 19.05
C CYS A 17 32.44 5.36 18.42
N LYS A 18 33.02 6.39 17.79
CA LYS A 18 32.29 7.49 17.11
C LYS A 18 32.42 7.48 15.58
N SER A 19 32.86 6.38 14.98
CA SER A 19 33.23 6.31 13.56
C SER A 19 32.02 6.38 12.58
N TYR A 20 30.78 6.17 13.02
CA TYR A 20 29.61 6.17 12.15
C TYR A 20 28.56 7.17 12.63
N LYS A 21 28.13 8.04 11.70
CA LYS A 21 27.02 8.96 11.93
C LYS A 21 25.69 8.19 12.00
N ASN A 22 24.68 8.80 12.58
CA ASN A 22 23.30 8.34 12.42
C ASN A 22 22.81 8.76 11.03
N TYR A 23 21.76 8.11 10.55
CA TYR A 23 21.07 8.57 9.37
C TYR A 23 20.48 9.97 9.62
N GLU A 24 20.68 10.84 8.68
CA GLU A 24 20.08 12.17 8.60
C GLU A 24 19.52 12.33 7.18
N ARG A 25 18.36 12.95 7.06
CA ARG A 25 17.72 13.17 5.75
C ARG A 25 18.64 14.03 4.87
N PRO A 26 18.89 13.63 3.60
CA PRO A 26 19.70 14.44 2.68
C PRO A 26 19.11 15.84 2.46
N GLN A 27 19.96 16.87 2.40
CA GLN A 27 19.55 18.26 2.21
C GLN A 27 18.75 18.45 0.90
N THR A 28 19.16 17.76 -0.18
CA THR A 28 18.48 17.80 -1.48
C THR A 28 17.01 17.38 -1.41
N ILE A 29 16.68 16.45 -0.48
CA ILE A 29 15.29 16.02 -0.23
C ILE A 29 14.55 17.07 0.59
N ALA A 30 15.22 17.67 1.59
CA ALA A 30 14.62 18.75 2.37
C ALA A 30 14.29 19.97 1.48
N ASP A 31 15.16 20.29 0.51
CA ASP A 31 14.92 21.36 -0.46
C ASP A 31 13.72 21.03 -1.36
N THR A 32 13.63 19.82 -1.91
CA THR A 32 12.48 19.37 -2.70
C THR A 32 11.17 19.42 -1.87
N ALA A 33 11.23 19.08 -0.59
CA ALA A 33 10.06 19.16 0.30
C ALA A 33 9.64 20.60 0.62
N ASN A 34 10.53 21.59 0.48
CA ASN A 34 10.25 23.01 0.63
C ASN A 34 9.80 23.69 -0.68
N GLU A 35 9.97 23.05 -1.84
CA GLU A 35 9.40 23.51 -3.11
C GLU A 35 7.86 23.45 -3.04
N GLN A 36 7.21 24.27 -3.87
CA GLN A 36 5.74 24.26 -3.96
C GLN A 36 5.28 22.98 -4.70
N LEU A 37 5.12 21.89 -3.96
CA LEU A 37 4.75 20.56 -4.51
C LEU A 37 3.31 20.49 -5.02
N PHE A 38 2.45 21.43 -4.62
CA PHE A 38 1.04 21.46 -5.00
C PHE A 38 0.74 22.66 -5.88
N ARG A 39 -0.05 22.40 -6.92
CA ARG A 39 -0.62 23.46 -7.75
C ARG A 39 -1.88 24.01 -7.08
N ASP A 40 -2.08 25.34 -7.08
CA ASP A 40 -3.31 26.01 -6.65
C ASP A 40 -3.72 25.82 -5.18
N VAL A 41 -2.78 25.47 -4.30
CA VAL A 41 -3.02 25.30 -2.86
C VAL A 41 -2.38 26.45 -2.08
N GLN A 42 -3.19 27.20 -1.31
CA GLN A 42 -2.69 28.16 -0.33
C GLN A 42 -2.41 27.44 1.00
N ALA A 43 -1.17 27.49 1.48
CA ALA A 43 -0.68 26.77 2.65
C ALA A 43 -1.14 27.41 4.00
N THR A 44 -2.43 27.72 4.15
CA THR A 44 -2.94 28.47 5.33
C THR A 44 -3.64 27.60 6.38
N ASP A 45 -3.95 26.33 6.10
CA ASP A 45 -4.67 25.48 7.05
C ASP A 45 -3.83 24.33 7.57
N THR A 46 -3.79 24.19 8.90
CA THR A 46 -3.06 23.14 9.61
C THR A 46 -3.89 21.87 9.84
N MET A 47 -5.20 21.91 9.59
CA MET A 47 -6.12 20.79 9.78
C MET A 47 -6.31 20.01 8.48
N SER A 48 -5.44 19.04 8.23
CA SER A 48 -5.55 18.18 7.06
C SER A 48 -6.72 17.23 7.14
N PHE A 49 -7.47 17.15 6.03
CA PHE A 49 -8.49 16.13 5.80
C PHE A 49 -7.95 14.70 5.96
N GLY A 50 -6.71 14.42 5.53
CA GLY A 50 -6.05 13.13 5.71
C GLY A 50 -5.72 12.77 7.17
N ASN A 51 -5.70 13.73 8.08
CA ASN A 51 -5.48 13.46 9.51
C ASN A 51 -6.75 13.09 10.27
N ARG A 52 -7.92 13.24 9.66
CA ARG A 52 -9.18 12.82 10.29
C ARG A 52 -9.28 11.30 10.31
N PRO A 53 -9.73 10.72 11.42
CA PRO A 53 -10.06 9.30 11.47
C PRO A 53 -11.08 8.94 10.37
N TRP A 54 -10.94 7.78 9.76
CA TRP A 54 -11.84 7.37 8.69
C TRP A 54 -13.32 7.33 9.11
N ARG A 55 -13.61 7.13 10.40
CA ARG A 55 -14.98 7.17 10.96
C ARG A 55 -15.62 8.56 10.91
N GLU A 56 -14.83 9.61 10.95
CA GLU A 56 -15.32 10.98 10.83
C GLU A 56 -15.51 11.40 9.37
N VAL A 57 -14.76 10.77 8.47
CA VAL A 57 -14.82 11.01 7.02
C VAL A 57 -15.98 10.25 6.39
N PHE A 58 -16.13 8.97 6.70
CA PHE A 58 -17.19 8.11 6.19
C PHE A 58 -18.30 7.99 7.25
N THR A 59 -19.35 8.79 7.11
CA THR A 59 -20.42 8.90 8.12
C THR A 59 -21.55 7.87 7.97
N ASP A 60 -21.59 7.15 6.83
CA ASP A 60 -22.57 6.08 6.60
C ASP A 60 -22.31 4.89 7.51
N ALA A 61 -23.29 4.53 8.35
CA ALA A 61 -23.16 3.46 9.33
C ALA A 61 -22.94 2.07 8.70
N GLN A 62 -23.54 1.80 7.53
CA GLN A 62 -23.35 0.55 6.81
C GLN A 62 -21.94 0.46 6.21
N LEU A 63 -21.46 1.55 5.63
CA LEU A 63 -20.09 1.64 5.16
C LEU A 63 -19.08 1.46 6.30
N GLN A 64 -19.31 2.09 7.45
CA GLN A 64 -18.44 1.92 8.63
C GLN A 64 -18.36 0.47 9.08
N GLN A 65 -19.48 -0.24 9.13
CA GLN A 65 -19.49 -1.67 9.48
C GLN A 65 -18.70 -2.53 8.47
N LEU A 66 -18.82 -2.23 7.17
CA LEU A 66 -18.07 -2.92 6.12
C LEU A 66 -16.56 -2.66 6.24
N ILE A 67 -16.17 -1.41 6.51
CA ILE A 67 -14.75 -1.05 6.73
C ILE A 67 -14.22 -1.77 7.97
N GLU A 68 -14.94 -1.76 9.10
CA GLU A 68 -14.53 -2.47 10.33
C GLU A 68 -14.34 -3.96 10.07
N LYS A 69 -15.28 -4.58 9.36
CA LYS A 69 -15.23 -5.98 9.00
C LYS A 69 -14.05 -6.30 8.09
N ALA A 70 -13.80 -5.45 7.07
CA ALA A 70 -12.65 -5.58 6.19
C ALA A 70 -11.34 -5.48 6.99
N LEU A 71 -11.20 -4.48 7.85
CA LEU A 71 -10.00 -4.31 8.69
C LEU A 71 -9.76 -5.47 9.65
N ALA A 72 -10.82 -6.14 10.11
CA ALA A 72 -10.72 -7.29 11.02
C ALA A 72 -10.35 -8.60 10.27
N GLN A 73 -10.83 -8.79 9.04
CA GLN A 73 -10.81 -10.10 8.38
C GLN A 73 -9.95 -10.14 7.11
N ASN A 74 -9.55 -8.99 6.56
CA ASN A 74 -8.81 -8.93 5.30
C ASN A 74 -7.48 -9.68 5.37
N THR A 75 -7.25 -10.56 4.40
CA THR A 75 -6.06 -11.42 4.31
C THR A 75 -4.76 -10.64 4.16
N ASP A 76 -4.76 -9.53 3.41
CA ASP A 76 -3.54 -8.77 3.17
C ASP A 76 -3.11 -7.98 4.41
N LEU A 77 -4.07 -7.52 5.22
CA LEU A 77 -3.77 -6.90 6.51
C LEU A 77 -3.20 -7.92 7.51
N GLN A 78 -3.73 -9.16 7.51
CA GLN A 78 -3.16 -10.25 8.31
C GLN A 78 -1.74 -10.60 7.86
N LYS A 79 -1.48 -10.67 6.55
CA LYS A 79 -0.11 -10.86 6.01
C LYS A 79 0.82 -9.71 6.41
N ALA A 80 0.33 -8.47 6.41
CA ALA A 80 1.10 -7.31 6.87
C ALA A 80 1.49 -7.44 8.36
N ASP A 81 0.57 -7.93 9.22
CA ASP A 81 0.89 -8.25 10.62
C ASP A 81 1.95 -9.36 10.75
N HIS A 82 1.87 -10.38 9.91
CA HIS A 82 2.92 -11.42 9.88
C HIS A 82 4.27 -10.86 9.45
N ASN A 83 4.31 -9.91 8.50
CA ASN A 83 5.55 -9.24 8.10
C ASN A 83 6.16 -8.40 9.23
N ILE A 84 5.34 -7.72 10.04
CA ILE A 84 5.82 -7.04 11.26
C ILE A 84 6.41 -8.04 12.25
N LYS A 85 5.76 -9.19 12.46
CA LYS A 85 6.28 -10.25 13.34
C LYS A 85 7.62 -10.78 12.83
N LYS A 86 7.76 -11.03 11.51
CA LYS A 86 9.03 -11.45 10.89
C LYS A 86 10.14 -10.41 11.11
N ALA A 87 9.86 -9.13 10.85
CA ALA A 87 10.81 -8.05 11.05
C ALA A 87 11.26 -7.93 12.53
N ARG A 88 10.34 -8.08 13.48
CA ARG A 88 10.64 -8.11 14.92
C ARG A 88 11.54 -9.28 15.30
N ILE A 89 11.34 -10.47 14.71
CA ILE A 89 12.22 -11.63 14.90
C ILE A 89 13.61 -11.31 14.34
N GLY A 90 13.73 -10.72 13.16
CA GLY A 90 14.99 -10.26 12.59
C GLY A 90 15.73 -9.27 13.52
N LEU A 91 15.00 -8.30 14.08
CA LEU A 91 15.54 -7.37 15.07
C LEU A 91 16.01 -8.10 16.34
N LYS A 92 15.27 -9.10 16.82
CA LYS A 92 15.68 -9.93 17.97
C LYS A 92 16.96 -10.68 17.66
N VAL A 93 17.08 -11.31 16.49
CA VAL A 93 18.29 -11.99 16.04
C VAL A 93 19.47 -11.03 15.98
N SER A 94 19.30 -9.83 15.41
CA SER A 94 20.36 -8.83 15.34
C SER A 94 20.82 -8.31 16.72
N LYS A 95 19.95 -8.37 17.73
CA LYS A 95 20.32 -8.11 19.15
C LYS A 95 21.08 -9.28 19.74
N LEU A 96 20.69 -10.51 19.43
CA LEU A 96 21.36 -11.73 19.92
C LEU A 96 22.73 -11.93 19.27
N SER A 97 23.00 -11.35 18.10
CA SER A 97 24.31 -11.40 17.43
C SER A 97 25.45 -10.75 18.23
N TYR A 98 25.14 -10.04 19.32
CA TYR A 98 26.15 -9.56 20.29
C TYR A 98 26.60 -10.66 21.27
N LEU A 99 25.92 -11.79 21.34
CA LEU A 99 26.23 -12.92 22.20
C LEU A 99 27.06 -13.94 21.44
N PRO A 100 27.89 -14.75 22.14
CA PRO A 100 28.61 -15.85 21.50
C PRO A 100 27.66 -16.94 20.97
N THR A 101 28.07 -17.61 19.91
CA THR A 101 27.45 -18.85 19.45
C THR A 101 28.07 -20.04 20.15
N LEU A 102 27.24 -21.00 20.54
CA LEU A 102 27.65 -22.27 21.13
C LEU A 102 27.21 -23.40 20.21
N ALA A 103 28.11 -24.35 19.95
CA ALA A 103 27.81 -25.53 19.15
C ALA A 103 28.49 -26.76 19.75
N VAL A 104 27.81 -27.90 19.67
CA VAL A 104 28.37 -29.22 19.95
C VAL A 104 28.47 -29.96 18.64
N ALA A 105 29.68 -30.40 18.27
CA ALA A 105 29.95 -31.06 16.99
C ALA A 105 30.72 -32.35 17.21
N PRO A 106 30.07 -33.45 17.60
CA PRO A 106 30.73 -34.73 17.76
C PRO A 106 31.40 -35.17 16.44
N GLN A 107 32.65 -35.62 16.50
CA GLN A 107 33.39 -36.07 15.36
C GLN A 107 34.01 -37.43 15.67
N GLY A 108 33.97 -38.34 14.70
CA GLY A 108 34.69 -39.62 14.73
C GLY A 108 35.45 -39.78 13.43
N SER A 109 36.69 -40.24 13.53
CA SER A 109 37.50 -40.62 12.33
C SER A 109 38.14 -41.99 12.50
N ILE A 110 38.27 -42.70 11.38
CA ILE A 110 39.01 -43.94 11.28
C ILE A 110 40.07 -43.66 10.22
N THR A 111 41.32 -43.69 10.64
CA THR A 111 42.48 -43.58 9.72
C THR A 111 43.15 -44.92 9.63
N SER A 112 43.21 -45.49 8.41
CA SER A 112 43.91 -46.70 8.10
C SER A 112 45.08 -46.39 7.17
N THR A 113 46.28 -46.83 7.52
CA THR A 113 47.49 -46.74 6.70
C THR A 113 47.95 -48.13 6.41
N ASP A 114 48.42 -48.40 5.19
CA ASP A 114 48.86 -49.74 4.78
C ASP A 114 49.92 -50.32 5.72
N GLY A 115 49.69 -51.53 6.22
CA GLY A 115 50.57 -52.23 7.19
C GLY A 115 50.40 -51.76 8.68
N MET A 116 49.47 -50.81 8.99
CA MET A 116 49.25 -50.36 10.37
C MET A 116 47.81 -50.63 10.85
N LYS A 117 47.64 -50.86 12.15
CA LYS A 117 46.27 -50.91 12.74
C LYS A 117 45.53 -49.62 12.55
N ALA A 118 44.26 -49.66 12.10
CA ALA A 118 43.40 -48.52 11.96
C ALA A 118 43.28 -47.77 13.30
N ILE A 119 43.59 -46.48 13.28
CA ILE A 119 43.45 -45.56 14.41
C ILE A 119 42.03 -44.99 14.40
N LYS A 120 41.29 -45.24 15.47
CA LYS A 120 39.94 -44.67 15.69
C LYS A 120 40.05 -43.52 16.64
N THR A 121 39.64 -42.35 16.21
CA THR A 121 39.57 -41.16 17.08
C THR A 121 38.16 -40.67 17.17
N TYR A 122 37.76 -40.17 18.32
CA TYR A 122 36.52 -39.44 18.52
C TYR A 122 36.81 -38.17 19.33
N THR A 123 36.01 -37.12 19.06
CA THR A 123 36.00 -35.88 19.83
C THR A 123 34.58 -35.44 20.07
N LEU A 124 34.32 -34.94 21.26
CA LEU A 124 33.04 -34.32 21.64
C LEU A 124 33.31 -32.89 22.10
N PRO A 125 33.54 -31.94 21.17
CA PRO A 125 33.84 -30.58 21.52
C PRO A 125 32.55 -29.76 21.70
N LEU A 126 32.52 -28.94 22.74
CA LEU A 126 31.70 -27.75 22.86
C LEU A 126 32.51 -26.59 22.31
N SER A 127 32.07 -25.96 21.24
CA SER A 127 32.73 -24.83 20.62
C SER A 127 31.94 -23.54 20.88
N LEU A 128 32.66 -22.49 21.24
CA LEU A 128 32.22 -21.16 21.44
C LEU A 128 32.83 -20.27 20.34
N SER A 129 32.06 -19.46 19.68
CA SER A 129 32.57 -18.44 18.77
C SER A 129 31.90 -17.11 19.07
N TRP A 130 32.70 -16.07 19.29
CA TRP A 130 32.24 -14.74 19.62
C TRP A 130 32.97 -13.68 18.81
N GLU A 131 32.22 -12.93 18.02
CA GLU A 131 32.73 -11.79 17.28
C GLU A 131 32.71 -10.56 18.17
N LEU A 132 33.92 -10.15 18.65
CA LEU A 132 34.13 -9.06 19.57
C LEU A 132 34.40 -7.75 18.83
N GLY A 133 33.50 -7.08 18.30
CA GLY A 133 33.77 -5.74 17.80
C GLY A 133 34.17 -5.66 16.35
N SER A 134 33.21 -5.81 15.57
CA SER A 134 33.16 -5.63 14.13
C SER A 134 33.08 -4.15 13.73
N TRP A 135 33.83 -3.25 14.39
CA TRP A 135 33.94 -1.82 14.00
C TRP A 135 32.60 -1.17 13.60
N GLY A 136 31.53 -1.48 14.34
CA GLY A 136 30.19 -0.94 14.13
C GLY A 136 29.29 -1.76 13.22
N SER A 137 29.73 -2.90 12.62
CA SER A 137 28.88 -3.78 11.82
C SER A 137 27.65 -4.24 12.59
N LEU A 138 27.82 -4.84 13.78
CA LEU A 138 26.72 -5.30 14.64
C LEU A 138 25.76 -4.15 15.01
N ARG A 139 26.31 -2.97 15.30
CA ARG A 139 25.52 -1.78 15.61
C ARG A 139 24.67 -1.34 14.40
N ASN A 140 25.26 -1.29 13.21
CA ASN A 140 24.55 -0.89 12.00
C ASN A 140 23.54 -1.98 11.56
N ASN A 141 23.87 -3.25 11.70
CA ASN A 141 22.93 -4.36 11.49
C ASN A 141 21.69 -4.25 12.40
N ARG A 142 21.90 -3.98 13.70
CA ARG A 142 20.78 -3.77 14.62
C ARG A 142 19.94 -2.54 14.25
N LYS A 143 20.58 -1.44 13.85
CA LYS A 143 19.85 -0.23 13.40
C LYS A 143 19.06 -0.50 12.13
N LYS A 144 19.68 -1.16 11.14
CA LYS A 144 19.02 -1.59 9.91
C LYS A 144 17.78 -2.44 10.22
N ALA A 145 17.93 -3.49 11.06
CA ALA A 145 16.80 -4.33 11.45
C ALA A 145 15.70 -3.57 12.22
N GLY A 146 16.08 -2.53 12.97
CA GLY A 146 15.13 -1.61 13.59
C GLY A 146 14.33 -0.83 12.54
N VAL A 147 15.01 -0.28 11.54
CA VAL A 147 14.40 0.42 10.41
C VAL A 147 13.49 -0.52 9.60
N ASP A 148 13.93 -1.75 9.33
CA ASP A 148 13.13 -2.76 8.62
C ASP A 148 11.81 -3.08 9.36
N THR A 149 11.82 -3.01 10.71
CA THR A 149 10.60 -3.13 11.53
C THR A 149 9.65 -1.94 11.33
N LEU A 150 10.19 -0.72 11.18
CA LEU A 150 9.40 0.48 10.90
C LEU A 150 8.84 0.46 9.48
N ILE A 151 9.60 -0.04 8.50
CA ILE A 151 9.13 -0.26 7.11
C ILE A 151 7.91 -1.18 7.13
N ALA A 152 8.00 -2.33 7.81
CA ALA A 152 6.89 -3.28 7.90
C ALA A 152 5.64 -2.67 8.58
N ALA A 153 5.83 -1.82 9.60
CA ALA A 153 4.73 -1.12 10.27
C ALA A 153 4.08 -0.07 9.35
N SER A 154 4.88 0.68 8.59
CA SER A 154 4.38 1.66 7.61
C SER A 154 3.68 0.98 6.44
N ALA A 155 4.18 -0.19 5.99
CA ALA A 155 3.51 -1.00 4.96
C ALA A 155 2.14 -1.52 5.43
N LYS A 156 1.99 -1.91 6.70
CA LYS A 156 0.67 -2.25 7.27
C LYS A 156 -0.27 -1.05 7.21
N GLN A 157 0.20 0.14 7.56
CA GLN A 157 -0.62 1.37 7.48
C GLN A 157 -1.02 1.68 6.04
N ALA A 158 -0.12 1.52 5.05
CA ALA A 158 -0.44 1.67 3.64
C ALA A 158 -1.54 0.70 3.19
N THR A 159 -1.43 -0.57 3.60
CA THR A 159 -2.45 -1.59 3.33
C THR A 159 -3.79 -1.22 3.96
N GLN A 160 -3.80 -0.73 5.21
CA GLN A 160 -5.01 -0.27 5.89
C GLN A 160 -5.69 0.88 5.12
N THR A 161 -4.93 1.91 4.74
CA THR A 161 -5.44 3.03 3.94
C THR A 161 -6.04 2.54 2.61
N ALA A 162 -5.35 1.64 1.91
CA ALA A 162 -5.81 1.07 0.65
C ALA A 162 -7.13 0.27 0.82
N ILE A 163 -7.26 -0.52 1.88
CA ILE A 163 -8.48 -1.29 2.17
C ILE A 163 -9.64 -0.35 2.46
N VAL A 164 -9.45 0.67 3.32
CA VAL A 164 -10.50 1.66 3.64
C VAL A 164 -11.00 2.33 2.36
N SER A 165 -10.08 2.81 1.52
CA SER A 165 -10.42 3.48 0.25
C SER A 165 -11.09 2.52 -0.75
N ALA A 166 -10.63 1.27 -0.85
CA ALA A 166 -11.21 0.27 -1.76
C ALA A 166 -12.65 -0.11 -1.34
N VAL A 167 -12.89 -0.33 -0.05
CA VAL A 167 -14.24 -0.60 0.49
C VAL A 167 -15.17 0.58 0.22
N ALA A 168 -14.72 1.80 0.49
CA ALA A 168 -15.50 3.02 0.24
C ALA A 168 -15.82 3.19 -1.26
N ASN A 169 -14.84 3.00 -2.15
CA ASN A 169 -15.04 3.08 -3.59
C ASN A 169 -16.07 2.05 -4.09
N LEU A 170 -15.95 0.78 -3.68
CA LEU A 170 -16.90 -0.26 -4.08
C LEU A 170 -18.30 0.01 -3.53
N TYR A 171 -18.39 0.49 -2.29
CA TYR A 171 -19.67 0.82 -1.67
C TYR A 171 -20.41 1.94 -2.42
N TYR A 172 -19.74 3.04 -2.72
CA TYR A 172 -20.33 4.14 -3.48
C TYR A 172 -20.56 3.77 -4.96
N THR A 173 -19.75 2.89 -5.54
CA THR A 173 -20.01 2.32 -6.87
C THR A 173 -21.33 1.56 -6.88
N MET A 174 -21.60 0.73 -5.87
CA MET A 174 -22.88 0.01 -5.77
C MET A 174 -24.05 0.97 -5.61
N GLN A 175 -23.93 2.00 -4.78
CA GLN A 175 -25.00 3.01 -4.62
C GLN A 175 -25.27 3.74 -5.95
N MET A 176 -24.22 4.11 -6.69
CA MET A 176 -24.35 4.71 -8.02
C MET A 176 -25.08 3.80 -9.00
N LEU A 177 -24.70 2.52 -9.05
CA LEU A 177 -25.33 1.53 -9.95
C LEU A 177 -26.79 1.27 -9.58
N ASP A 178 -27.14 1.24 -8.29
CA ASP A 178 -28.53 1.12 -7.83
C ASP A 178 -29.37 2.34 -8.27
N GLU A 179 -28.82 3.54 -8.19
CA GLU A 179 -29.51 4.75 -8.61
C GLU A 179 -29.67 4.80 -10.13
N GLN A 180 -28.67 4.33 -10.89
CA GLN A 180 -28.77 4.17 -12.34
C GLN A 180 -29.82 3.11 -12.70
N LEU A 181 -29.86 1.98 -12.01
CA LEU A 181 -30.85 0.92 -12.21
C LEU A 181 -32.27 1.41 -11.89
N ARG A 182 -32.45 2.15 -10.79
CA ARG A 182 -33.72 2.76 -10.42
C ARG A 182 -34.21 3.72 -11.51
N THR A 183 -33.35 4.64 -11.95
CA THR A 183 -33.67 5.63 -12.99
C THR A 183 -34.00 4.95 -14.33
N THR A 184 -33.27 3.89 -14.69
CA THR A 184 -33.50 3.11 -15.90
C THR A 184 -34.84 2.40 -15.81
N ASN A 185 -35.17 1.72 -14.71
CA ASN A 185 -36.44 1.04 -14.53
C ASN A 185 -37.64 1.99 -14.57
N GLU A 186 -37.55 3.16 -13.95
CA GLU A 186 -38.58 4.20 -14.06
C GLU A 186 -38.79 4.62 -15.51
N THR A 187 -37.71 4.77 -16.26
CA THR A 187 -37.77 5.13 -17.70
C THR A 187 -38.35 3.99 -18.54
N VAL A 188 -38.01 2.73 -18.22
CA VAL A 188 -38.62 1.55 -18.90
C VAL A 188 -40.14 1.56 -18.75
N VAL A 189 -40.65 1.87 -17.53
CA VAL A 189 -42.10 1.97 -17.31
C VAL A 189 -42.74 3.09 -18.13
N LEU A 190 -42.07 4.24 -18.23
CA LEU A 190 -42.56 5.37 -19.06
C LEU A 190 -42.55 5.04 -20.56
N TRP A 191 -41.48 4.40 -21.04
CA TRP A 191 -41.36 4.03 -22.45
C TRP A 191 -42.34 2.92 -22.86
N LYS A 192 -42.68 2.00 -21.96
CA LYS A 192 -43.76 1.03 -22.19
C LYS A 192 -45.09 1.72 -22.44
N LYS A 193 -45.43 2.72 -21.59
CA LYS A 193 -46.64 3.52 -21.80
C LYS A 193 -46.65 4.25 -23.14
N ASN A 194 -45.48 4.72 -23.60
CA ASN A 194 -45.38 5.34 -24.92
C ASN A 194 -45.57 4.34 -26.07
N VAL A 195 -45.05 3.12 -25.98
CA VAL A 195 -45.28 2.06 -26.94
C VAL A 195 -46.77 1.74 -27.01
N ASP A 196 -47.44 1.57 -25.85
CA ASP A 196 -48.88 1.27 -25.81
C ASP A 196 -49.73 2.40 -26.44
N ALA A 197 -49.35 3.67 -26.19
CA ALA A 197 -49.99 4.82 -26.80
C ALA A 197 -49.79 4.88 -28.34
N MET A 198 -48.57 4.54 -28.80
CA MET A 198 -48.27 4.49 -30.24
C MET A 198 -49.02 3.36 -30.94
N GLU A 199 -49.22 2.22 -30.28
CA GLU A 199 -50.03 1.11 -30.78
C GLU A 199 -51.49 1.52 -30.91
N ALA A 200 -52.05 2.17 -29.89
CA ALA A 200 -53.43 2.71 -29.95
C ALA A 200 -53.60 3.78 -31.04
N MET A 201 -52.62 4.66 -31.24
CA MET A 201 -52.65 5.62 -32.35
C MET A 201 -52.56 4.96 -33.72
N GLN A 202 -51.83 3.87 -33.85
CA GLN A 202 -51.78 3.08 -35.10
C GLN A 202 -53.14 2.43 -35.41
N GLU A 203 -53.79 1.82 -34.42
CA GLU A 203 -55.12 1.25 -34.56
C GLU A 203 -56.14 2.33 -34.98
N ALA A 204 -56.01 3.54 -34.50
CA ALA A 204 -56.80 4.70 -34.89
C ALA A 204 -56.40 5.31 -36.26
N GLY A 205 -55.39 4.78 -36.95
CA GLY A 205 -54.87 5.30 -38.22
C GLY A 205 -54.10 6.62 -38.12
N LEU A 206 -53.68 7.03 -36.90
CA LEU A 206 -53.02 8.33 -36.61
C LEU A 206 -51.50 8.24 -36.70
N THR A 207 -50.93 7.05 -36.78
CA THR A 207 -49.49 6.84 -36.93
C THR A 207 -49.18 5.65 -37.84
N THR A 208 -47.89 5.47 -38.19
CA THR A 208 -47.45 4.42 -39.12
C THR A 208 -46.90 3.20 -38.36
N ASN A 209 -46.95 2.01 -39.02
CA ASN A 209 -46.30 0.81 -38.53
C ASN A 209 -44.79 1.02 -38.26
N ALA A 210 -44.13 1.86 -39.06
CA ALA A 210 -42.71 2.18 -38.88
C ALA A 210 -42.43 2.92 -37.57
N ALA A 211 -43.32 3.86 -37.20
CA ALA A 211 -43.19 4.61 -35.95
C ALA A 211 -43.38 3.68 -34.72
N VAL A 212 -44.34 2.78 -34.75
CA VAL A 212 -44.54 1.76 -33.69
C VAL A 212 -43.34 0.82 -33.59
N ALA A 213 -42.84 0.33 -34.74
CA ALA A 213 -41.65 -0.53 -34.75
C ALA A 213 -40.41 0.18 -34.13
N GLN A 214 -40.23 1.46 -34.45
CA GLN A 214 -39.16 2.27 -33.85
C GLN A 214 -39.34 2.46 -32.33
N ALA A 215 -40.58 2.70 -31.87
CA ALA A 215 -40.88 2.81 -30.44
C ALA A 215 -40.55 1.52 -29.67
N ARG A 216 -40.96 0.37 -30.24
CA ARG A 216 -40.63 -0.95 -29.68
C ARG A 216 -39.13 -1.22 -29.67
N ALA A 217 -38.42 -0.90 -30.76
CA ALA A 217 -36.96 -1.09 -30.83
C ALA A 217 -36.24 -0.33 -29.74
N ASN A 218 -36.53 0.94 -29.54
CA ASN A 218 -35.95 1.76 -28.51
C ASN A 218 -36.31 1.27 -27.09
N PHE A 219 -37.55 0.83 -26.88
CA PHE A 219 -37.97 0.23 -25.62
C PHE A 219 -37.16 -1.05 -25.29
N TYR A 220 -36.98 -1.94 -26.28
CA TYR A 220 -36.17 -3.14 -26.07
C TYR A 220 -34.70 -2.81 -25.89
N GLU A 221 -34.14 -1.83 -26.57
CA GLU A 221 -32.78 -1.33 -26.34
C GLU A 221 -32.60 -0.87 -24.89
N LEU A 222 -33.52 -0.06 -24.37
CA LEU A 222 -33.47 0.37 -22.97
C LEU A 222 -33.57 -0.82 -22.02
N GLN A 223 -34.41 -1.80 -22.30
CA GLN A 223 -34.52 -3.00 -21.48
C GLN A 223 -33.21 -3.80 -21.40
N THR A 224 -32.33 -3.76 -22.40
CA THR A 224 -31.05 -4.48 -22.37
C THR A 224 -30.08 -3.86 -21.37
N THR A 225 -30.27 -2.61 -20.95
CA THR A 225 -29.42 -1.95 -19.97
C THR A 225 -29.69 -2.46 -18.56
N VAL A 226 -30.92 -2.92 -18.25
CA VAL A 226 -31.28 -3.41 -16.92
C VAL A 226 -30.43 -4.61 -16.50
N PRO A 227 -30.40 -5.75 -17.26
CA PRO A 227 -29.56 -6.88 -16.86
C PRO A 227 -28.06 -6.54 -16.85
N THR A 228 -27.61 -5.55 -17.64
CA THR A 228 -26.24 -5.09 -17.63
C THR A 228 -25.90 -4.40 -16.29
N LEU A 229 -26.79 -3.54 -15.79
CA LEU A 229 -26.64 -2.88 -14.49
C LEU A 229 -26.70 -3.88 -13.33
N GLU A 230 -27.67 -4.81 -13.36
CA GLU A 230 -27.80 -5.89 -12.37
C GLU A 230 -26.53 -6.76 -12.32
N HIS A 231 -25.96 -7.07 -13.47
CA HIS A 231 -24.69 -7.80 -13.55
C HIS A 231 -23.55 -7.01 -12.94
N SER A 232 -23.44 -5.72 -13.23
CA SER A 232 -22.40 -4.83 -12.69
C SER A 232 -22.51 -4.69 -11.16
N ILE A 233 -23.72 -4.59 -10.63
CA ILE A 233 -23.99 -4.60 -9.19
C ILE A 233 -23.45 -5.88 -8.57
N ARG A 234 -23.84 -7.04 -9.13
CA ARG A 234 -23.38 -8.34 -8.62
C ARG A 234 -21.87 -8.52 -8.69
N GLN A 235 -21.21 -8.04 -9.74
CA GLN A 235 -19.75 -8.06 -9.83
C GLN A 235 -19.10 -7.20 -8.74
N THR A 236 -19.67 -6.03 -8.46
CA THR A 236 -19.15 -5.11 -7.43
C THR A 236 -19.36 -5.70 -6.03
N GLU A 237 -20.51 -6.34 -5.77
CA GLU A 237 -20.76 -7.08 -4.52
C GLU A 237 -19.74 -8.21 -4.33
N ASN A 238 -19.50 -9.00 -5.37
CA ASN A 238 -18.51 -10.07 -5.33
C ASN A 238 -17.08 -9.54 -5.05
N ALA A 239 -16.71 -8.41 -5.65
CA ALA A 239 -15.42 -7.78 -5.41
C ALA A 239 -15.28 -7.31 -3.95
N LEU A 240 -16.34 -6.75 -3.37
CA LEU A 240 -16.35 -6.35 -1.96
C LEU A 240 -16.28 -7.57 -1.04
N CYS A 241 -17.01 -8.65 -1.33
CA CYS A 241 -16.97 -9.91 -0.56
C CYS A 241 -15.52 -10.47 -0.49
N VAL A 242 -14.74 -10.37 -1.57
CA VAL A 242 -13.32 -10.78 -1.58
C VAL A 242 -12.50 -9.94 -0.59
N ILE A 243 -12.72 -8.62 -0.54
CA ILE A 243 -12.03 -7.74 0.42
C ILE A 243 -12.43 -8.08 1.86
N LEU A 244 -13.71 -8.45 2.08
CA LEU A 244 -14.23 -8.88 3.37
C LEU A 244 -13.80 -10.30 3.75
N ASN A 245 -13.12 -11.03 2.85
CA ASN A 245 -12.76 -12.44 3.01
C ASN A 245 -13.99 -13.35 3.22
N GLU A 246 -15.04 -13.14 2.42
CA GLU A 246 -16.31 -13.84 2.48
C GLU A 246 -16.71 -14.47 1.13
N ALA A 247 -17.59 -15.47 1.19
CA ALA A 247 -18.23 -15.99 -0.01
C ALA A 247 -19.17 -14.95 -0.64
N PRO A 248 -19.40 -14.95 -1.96
CA PRO A 248 -20.28 -14.02 -2.63
C PRO A 248 -21.70 -13.99 -2.05
N HIS A 249 -22.19 -12.82 -1.68
CA HIS A 249 -23.55 -12.58 -1.18
C HIS A 249 -23.98 -11.13 -1.45
N PRO A 250 -25.27 -10.81 -1.45
CA PRO A 250 -25.75 -9.44 -1.55
C PRO A 250 -25.28 -8.58 -0.37
N ILE A 251 -24.87 -7.35 -0.66
CA ILE A 251 -24.39 -6.39 0.35
C ILE A 251 -25.48 -5.34 0.62
N ALA A 252 -25.85 -5.22 1.90
CA ALA A 252 -26.77 -4.17 2.36
C ALA A 252 -26.10 -2.78 2.24
N ARG A 253 -26.83 -1.81 1.73
CA ARG A 253 -26.34 -0.44 1.51
C ARG A 253 -27.46 0.59 1.55
N ALA A 254 -27.13 1.81 1.93
CA ALA A 254 -28.04 2.95 1.92
C ALA A 254 -28.28 3.46 0.49
N ALA A 255 -29.30 4.30 0.33
CA ALA A 255 -29.53 5.00 -0.92
C ALA A 255 -28.36 5.94 -1.30
N PHE A 256 -28.19 6.20 -2.59
CA PHE A 256 -27.12 7.04 -3.12
C PHE A 256 -27.16 8.44 -2.52
N ASN A 257 -26.10 8.84 -1.84
CA ASN A 257 -25.92 10.16 -1.27
C ASN A 257 -24.66 10.83 -1.85
N ALA A 258 -24.86 11.79 -2.73
CA ALA A 258 -23.76 12.52 -3.38
C ALA A 258 -23.01 13.51 -2.45
N ASP A 259 -23.61 13.89 -1.33
CA ASP A 259 -23.07 14.86 -0.38
C ASP A 259 -22.56 14.19 0.91
N ALA A 260 -22.03 12.97 0.77
CA ALA A 260 -21.47 12.20 1.89
C ALA A 260 -20.17 12.78 2.47
N PHE A 261 -19.52 13.69 1.75
CA PHE A 261 -18.30 14.37 2.21
C PHE A 261 -18.54 15.83 2.59
N PRO A 262 -17.75 16.39 3.53
CA PRO A 262 -17.82 17.83 3.86
C PRO A 262 -17.53 18.67 2.61
N ALA A 263 -18.22 19.80 2.48
CA ALA A 263 -18.09 20.68 1.31
C ALA A 263 -16.71 21.37 1.19
N ASP A 264 -15.94 21.44 2.27
CA ASP A 264 -14.69 22.20 2.37
C ASP A 264 -13.44 21.31 2.29
N PHE A 265 -13.03 20.97 1.07
CA PHE A 265 -11.67 20.51 0.78
C PHE A 265 -10.77 21.66 0.27
N SER A 266 -11.22 22.90 0.30
CA SER A 266 -10.53 24.07 -0.24
C SER A 266 -9.36 24.56 0.61
N THR A 267 -9.16 23.98 1.78
CA THR A 267 -8.11 24.38 2.71
C THR A 267 -6.80 23.71 2.37
N GLY A 268 -5.80 24.51 2.14
CA GLY A 268 -4.47 24.12 1.69
C GLY A 268 -3.86 22.99 2.51
N VAL A 269 -3.19 22.08 1.81
CA VAL A 269 -2.51 20.94 2.41
C VAL A 269 -1.10 21.35 2.78
N PRO A 270 -0.73 21.43 4.07
CA PRO A 270 0.63 21.73 4.46
C PRO A 270 1.61 20.65 3.98
N LEU A 271 2.76 21.07 3.51
CA LEU A 271 3.87 20.22 3.05
C LEU A 271 4.24 19.14 4.10
N GLN A 272 4.05 19.43 5.37
CA GLN A 272 4.30 18.51 6.49
C GLN A 272 3.43 17.23 6.44
N LEU A 273 2.32 17.25 5.71
CA LEU A 273 1.42 16.10 5.58
C LEU A 273 1.96 15.00 4.68
N LEU A 274 2.80 15.35 3.70
CA LEU A 274 3.49 14.32 2.90
C LEU A 274 4.36 13.43 3.79
N SER A 275 4.93 13.98 4.87
CA SER A 275 5.69 13.17 5.84
C SER A 275 4.83 12.16 6.62
N SER A 276 3.51 12.32 6.60
CA SER A 276 2.58 11.40 7.24
C SER A 276 2.06 10.29 6.32
N ARG A 277 2.31 10.38 5.01
CA ARG A 277 1.97 9.32 4.06
C ARG A 277 2.83 8.08 4.30
N PRO A 278 2.19 6.87 4.34
CA PRO A 278 2.94 5.63 4.58
C PRO A 278 3.98 5.31 3.51
N ASP A 279 3.69 5.58 2.23
CA ASP A 279 4.59 5.34 1.10
C ASP A 279 5.83 6.25 1.12
N VAL A 280 5.66 7.54 1.41
CA VAL A 280 6.75 8.50 1.59
C VAL A 280 7.64 8.07 2.77
N LYS A 281 7.02 7.65 3.87
CA LYS A 281 7.74 7.15 5.04
C LYS A 281 8.49 5.85 4.76
N ILE A 282 7.93 4.95 3.96
CA ILE A 282 8.61 3.72 3.52
C ILE A 282 9.83 4.07 2.69
N ALA A 283 9.71 4.98 1.72
CA ALA A 283 10.83 5.39 0.87
C ALA A 283 11.98 6.02 1.69
N GLU A 284 11.68 6.88 2.67
CA GLU A 284 12.68 7.43 3.58
C GLU A 284 13.36 6.34 4.44
N LEU A 285 12.57 5.40 4.96
CA LEU A 285 13.09 4.30 5.77
C LEU A 285 13.93 3.32 4.94
N GLN A 286 13.60 3.09 3.67
CA GLN A 286 14.41 2.30 2.75
C GLN A 286 15.77 2.95 2.51
N LEU A 287 15.80 4.26 2.29
CA LEU A 287 17.05 5.03 2.21
C LEU A 287 17.85 4.92 3.51
N ALA A 288 17.22 5.03 4.68
CA ALA A 288 17.89 4.86 5.96
C ALA A 288 18.45 3.42 6.14
N SER A 289 17.73 2.40 5.66
CA SER A 289 18.20 1.01 5.66
C SER A 289 19.44 0.84 4.77
N ALA A 290 19.45 1.44 3.56
CA ALA A 290 20.60 1.43 2.66
C ALA A 290 21.81 2.18 3.25
N PHE A 291 21.59 3.33 3.87
CA PHE A 291 22.64 4.04 4.60
C PHE A 291 23.34 3.16 5.66
N TYR A 292 22.56 2.42 6.46
CA TYR A 292 23.15 1.47 7.40
C TYR A 292 23.83 0.31 6.72
N ASN A 293 23.33 -0.15 5.55
CA ASN A 293 23.98 -1.19 4.75
C ASN A 293 25.32 -0.72 4.19
N THR A 294 25.43 0.52 3.71
CA THR A 294 26.70 1.16 3.29
C THR A 294 27.71 1.20 4.44
N ASN A 295 27.25 1.51 5.66
CA ASN A 295 28.09 1.48 6.84
C ASN A 295 28.55 0.06 7.22
N ILE A 296 27.70 -0.96 7.03
CA ILE A 296 28.07 -2.37 7.21
C ILE A 296 29.14 -2.77 6.19
N ALA A 297 28.94 -2.46 4.89
CA ALA A 297 29.92 -2.71 3.87
C ALA A 297 31.26 -2.02 4.11
N ARG A 298 31.22 -0.78 4.63
CA ARG A 298 32.43 -0.05 5.04
C ARG A 298 33.14 -0.71 6.24
N SER A 299 32.40 -1.29 7.18
CA SER A 299 33.01 -1.95 8.34
C SER A 299 33.84 -3.19 7.97
N ALA A 300 33.58 -3.83 6.85
CA ALA A 300 34.33 -4.97 6.35
C ALA A 300 35.79 -4.66 5.93
N PHE A 301 36.14 -3.37 5.79
CA PHE A 301 37.53 -2.95 5.56
C PHE A 301 38.40 -2.91 6.82
N TYR A 302 37.81 -3.04 8.00
CA TYR A 302 38.53 -3.01 9.26
C TYR A 302 38.81 -4.44 9.77
N PRO A 303 39.80 -4.63 10.67
CA PRO A 303 40.15 -5.96 11.22
C PRO A 303 38.96 -6.55 11.99
N SER A 304 38.63 -7.82 11.78
CA SER A 304 37.68 -8.53 12.65
C SER A 304 38.37 -9.18 13.82
N LEU A 305 37.83 -9.01 15.03
CA LEU A 305 38.29 -9.67 16.25
C LEU A 305 37.32 -10.76 16.63
N THR A 306 37.75 -12.00 16.56
CA THR A 306 36.97 -13.17 16.94
C THR A 306 37.62 -13.92 18.10
N LEU A 307 36.85 -14.24 19.10
CA LEU A 307 37.24 -15.13 20.19
C LEU A 307 36.59 -16.50 19.93
N THR A 308 37.40 -17.53 19.80
CA THR A 308 36.94 -18.91 19.70
C THR A 308 37.43 -19.70 20.89
N GLY A 309 36.57 -20.57 21.41
CA GLY A 309 36.92 -21.48 22.50
C GLY A 309 36.39 -22.86 22.17
N THR A 310 37.15 -23.90 22.52
CA THR A 310 36.68 -25.26 22.46
C THR A 310 36.98 -25.98 23.75
N ALA A 311 36.01 -26.70 24.28
CA ALA A 311 36.19 -27.54 25.47
C ALA A 311 35.49 -28.86 25.23
N GLY A 312 36.14 -29.99 25.52
CA GLY A 312 35.52 -31.27 25.24
C GLY A 312 36.44 -32.45 25.56
N TRP A 313 35.96 -33.62 25.25
CA TRP A 313 36.65 -34.89 25.46
C TRP A 313 37.13 -35.46 24.15
N THR A 314 38.34 -36.11 24.19
CA THR A 314 38.90 -36.77 23.04
C THR A 314 39.64 -38.05 23.47
N ASN A 315 39.65 -39.05 22.62
CA ASN A 315 40.59 -40.18 22.74
C ASN A 315 41.75 -39.98 21.75
N SER A 316 42.92 -39.77 22.17
CA SER A 316 44.06 -39.52 21.27
C SER A 316 44.76 -40.78 20.74
N ALA A 317 44.38 -42.00 21.12
CA ALA A 317 45.12 -43.20 20.75
C ALA A 317 44.28 -44.48 20.75
N GLY A 318 43.33 -44.62 19.84
CA GLY A 318 42.76 -45.92 19.47
C GLY A 318 42.09 -46.80 20.52
N SER A 319 41.85 -46.30 21.73
CA SER A 319 41.16 -47.02 22.79
C SER A 319 39.64 -46.89 22.66
N ALA A 320 38.92 -47.87 23.22
CA ALA A 320 37.48 -48.00 23.06
C ALA A 320 36.72 -46.71 23.41
N ILE A 321 35.59 -46.50 22.73
CA ILE A 321 34.66 -45.36 22.82
C ILE A 321 34.19 -45.05 24.27
N ILE A 322 34.40 -45.95 25.22
CA ILE A 322 33.84 -45.97 26.56
C ILE A 322 34.65 -45.13 27.59
N ASN A 323 35.87 -44.70 27.26
CA ASN A 323 36.67 -43.93 28.20
C ASN A 323 37.12 -42.61 27.58
N PRO A 324 36.47 -41.47 27.89
CA PRO A 324 36.91 -40.13 27.50
C PRO A 324 38.20 -39.81 28.28
N ALA A 325 39.34 -40.18 27.68
CA ALA A 325 40.60 -40.19 28.41
C ALA A 325 41.18 -38.82 28.71
N VAL A 326 40.83 -37.77 27.91
CA VAL A 326 41.43 -36.44 28.07
C VAL A 326 40.38 -35.35 27.84
N PHE A 327 40.24 -34.46 28.80
CA PHE A 327 39.52 -33.21 28.65
C PHE A 327 40.50 -32.17 28.10
N LEU A 328 40.10 -31.56 26.97
CA LEU A 328 40.87 -30.51 26.34
C LEU A 328 40.04 -29.21 26.37
N ALA A 329 40.70 -28.12 26.75
CA ALA A 329 40.12 -26.76 26.63
C ALA A 329 41.13 -25.85 25.91
N ASN A 330 40.65 -25.13 24.95
CA ASN A 330 41.44 -24.19 24.16
C ASN A 330 40.65 -22.90 23.98
N ALA A 331 41.31 -21.73 24.06
CA ALA A 331 40.74 -20.42 23.76
C ALA A 331 41.73 -19.67 22.86
N VAL A 332 41.26 -19.17 21.75
CA VAL A 332 42.03 -18.45 20.73
C VAL A 332 41.35 -17.11 20.40
N GLY A 333 42.10 -16.03 20.59
CA GLY A 333 41.72 -14.71 20.04
C GLY A 333 42.38 -14.52 18.67
N SER A 334 41.58 -14.28 17.66
CA SER A 334 42.01 -14.07 16.26
C SER A 334 41.68 -12.65 15.82
N LEU A 335 42.70 -11.91 15.37
CA LEU A 335 42.51 -10.62 14.68
C LEU A 335 42.88 -10.79 13.22
N VAL A 336 41.87 -10.66 12.35
CA VAL A 336 42.03 -10.88 10.90
C VAL A 336 41.76 -9.57 10.16
N GLN A 337 42.78 -9.10 9.41
CA GLN A 337 42.66 -7.95 8.50
C GLN A 337 42.79 -8.42 7.06
N PRO A 338 41.74 -8.31 6.22
CA PRO A 338 41.87 -8.60 4.79
C PRO A 338 42.79 -7.57 4.13
N LEU A 339 43.94 -7.99 3.58
CA LEU A 339 44.84 -7.13 2.82
C LEU A 339 44.52 -7.16 1.32
N PHE A 340 44.15 -8.33 0.81
CA PHE A 340 43.74 -8.54 -0.59
C PHE A 340 42.57 -9.52 -0.65
N ALA A 341 41.44 -9.05 -1.13
CA ALA A 341 40.20 -9.83 -1.25
C ALA A 341 39.69 -9.80 -2.72
N GLN A 342 40.56 -9.82 -3.69
CA GLN A 342 40.23 -9.86 -5.12
C GLN A 342 39.24 -8.76 -5.56
N GLY A 343 39.30 -7.59 -4.93
CA GLY A 343 38.37 -6.49 -5.18
C GLY A 343 36.97 -6.61 -4.56
N LYS A 344 36.61 -7.74 -3.95
CA LYS A 344 35.27 -8.03 -3.43
C LYS A 344 34.77 -6.96 -2.44
N LEU A 345 35.59 -6.57 -1.48
CA LEU A 345 35.19 -5.55 -0.48
C LEU A 345 34.93 -4.19 -1.10
N ARG A 346 35.79 -3.79 -2.07
CA ARG A 346 35.58 -2.53 -2.82
C ARG A 346 34.31 -2.58 -3.66
N ALA A 347 34.04 -3.70 -4.30
CA ALA A 347 32.82 -3.89 -5.09
C ALA A 347 31.58 -3.81 -4.19
N GLN A 348 31.55 -4.54 -3.07
CA GLN A 348 30.43 -4.51 -2.13
C GLN A 348 30.14 -3.09 -1.59
N TYR A 349 31.18 -2.36 -1.21
CA TYR A 349 31.01 -0.98 -0.75
C TYR A 349 30.50 -0.05 -1.85
N LYS A 350 31.05 -0.16 -3.08
CA LYS A 350 30.58 0.65 -4.21
C LYS A 350 29.12 0.34 -4.57
N ILE A 351 28.73 -0.95 -4.59
CA ILE A 351 27.36 -1.38 -4.85
C ILE A 351 26.43 -0.79 -3.77
N ALA A 352 26.77 -0.94 -2.49
CA ALA A 352 25.97 -0.40 -1.41
C ALA A 352 25.82 1.13 -1.50
N LYS A 353 26.85 1.84 -1.95
CA LYS A 353 26.80 3.30 -2.14
C LYS A 353 25.91 3.70 -3.33
N ILE A 354 25.99 2.98 -4.44
CA ILE A 354 25.12 3.20 -5.60
C ILE A 354 23.67 2.94 -5.24
N GLU A 355 23.40 1.91 -4.44
CA GLU A 355 22.06 1.59 -3.94
C GLU A 355 21.50 2.72 -3.04
N GLU A 356 22.33 3.29 -2.17
CA GLU A 356 21.96 4.44 -1.34
C GLU A 356 21.64 5.69 -2.22
N GLU A 357 22.44 5.94 -3.25
CA GLU A 357 22.20 7.01 -4.22
C GLU A 357 20.90 6.75 -5.00
N SER A 358 20.64 5.52 -5.45
CA SER A 358 19.41 5.13 -6.16
C SER A 358 18.17 5.35 -5.29
N LEU A 359 18.20 4.90 -4.03
CA LEU A 359 17.09 5.10 -3.10
C LEU A 359 16.88 6.57 -2.69
N THR A 360 17.90 7.41 -2.84
CA THR A 360 17.74 8.87 -2.70
C THR A 360 16.90 9.44 -3.84
N LEU A 361 17.12 8.96 -5.07
CA LEU A 361 16.33 9.34 -6.24
C LEU A 361 14.89 8.81 -6.12
N ASP A 362 14.72 7.57 -5.66
CA ASP A 362 13.40 6.96 -5.45
C ASP A 362 12.59 7.72 -4.40
N PHE A 363 13.23 8.14 -3.30
CA PHE A 363 12.57 8.95 -2.28
C PHE A 363 12.11 10.30 -2.83
N ARG A 364 12.97 10.98 -3.61
CA ARG A 364 12.61 12.23 -4.29
C ARG A 364 11.43 12.04 -5.24
N ASN A 365 11.48 10.99 -6.05
CA ASN A 365 10.40 10.67 -6.98
C ASN A 365 9.08 10.37 -6.25
N THR A 366 9.13 9.65 -5.14
CA THR A 366 7.95 9.36 -4.29
C THR A 366 7.32 10.65 -3.75
N LEU A 367 8.15 11.63 -3.35
CA LEU A 367 7.65 12.94 -2.91
C LEU A 367 6.93 13.68 -4.05
N LEU A 368 7.53 13.71 -5.25
CA LEU A 368 6.93 14.37 -6.41
C LEU A 368 5.63 13.71 -6.83
N THR A 369 5.60 12.38 -6.85
CA THR A 369 4.37 11.59 -7.14
C THR A 369 3.28 11.86 -6.10
N ALA A 370 3.63 11.93 -4.82
CA ALA A 370 2.68 12.26 -3.78
C ALA A 370 2.09 13.67 -3.96
N GLY A 371 2.91 14.64 -4.37
CA GLY A 371 2.45 15.99 -4.72
C GLY A 371 1.50 15.99 -5.93
N GLN A 372 1.84 15.24 -6.96
CA GLN A 372 1.00 15.05 -8.15
C GLN A 372 -0.36 14.46 -7.78
N GLU A 373 -0.40 13.36 -7.02
CA GLU A 373 -1.65 12.69 -6.62
C GLU A 373 -2.60 13.62 -5.86
N VAL A 374 -2.08 14.45 -4.96
CA VAL A 374 -2.89 15.43 -4.25
C VAL A 374 -3.45 16.49 -5.21
N SER A 375 -2.60 17.04 -6.09
CA SER A 375 -3.04 18.03 -7.08
C SER A 375 -4.09 17.48 -8.03
N ASP A 376 -3.90 16.25 -8.52
CA ASP A 376 -4.82 15.57 -9.43
C ASP A 376 -6.16 15.28 -8.73
N ALA A 377 -6.14 14.84 -7.48
CA ALA A 377 -7.36 14.58 -6.70
C ALA A 377 -8.16 15.86 -6.43
N LEU A 378 -7.49 16.96 -6.09
CA LEU A 378 -8.13 18.27 -5.90
C LEU A 378 -8.75 18.77 -7.20
N SER A 379 -8.01 18.74 -8.30
CA SER A 379 -8.51 19.13 -9.62
C SER A 379 -9.69 18.28 -10.07
N SER A 380 -9.63 16.97 -9.82
CA SER A 380 -10.74 16.04 -10.11
C SER A 380 -11.98 16.39 -9.31
N TYR A 381 -11.84 16.67 -8.01
CA TYR A 381 -12.95 17.06 -7.16
C TYR A 381 -13.62 18.37 -7.63
N GLN A 382 -12.83 19.40 -7.93
CA GLN A 382 -13.33 20.69 -8.43
C GLN A 382 -14.05 20.51 -9.78
N THR A 383 -13.45 19.73 -10.68
CA THR A 383 -14.02 19.42 -11.99
C THR A 383 -15.33 18.65 -11.88
N ALA A 384 -15.39 17.60 -11.05
CA ALA A 384 -16.58 16.81 -10.84
C ALA A 384 -17.72 17.65 -10.21
N THR A 385 -17.39 18.54 -9.26
CA THR A 385 -18.35 19.47 -8.65
C THR A 385 -18.94 20.42 -9.70
N ALA A 386 -18.09 21.07 -10.50
CA ALA A 386 -18.53 21.99 -11.54
C ALA A 386 -19.36 21.30 -12.63
N LYS A 387 -19.00 20.06 -13.01
CA LYS A 387 -19.78 19.25 -13.96
C LYS A 387 -21.15 18.90 -13.40
N ALA A 388 -21.22 18.41 -12.15
CA ALA A 388 -22.48 18.03 -11.51
C ALA A 388 -23.46 19.22 -11.41
N GLU A 389 -22.98 20.42 -11.11
CA GLU A 389 -23.79 21.65 -11.09
C GLU A 389 -24.37 21.99 -12.47
N LYS A 390 -23.54 21.96 -13.52
CA LYS A 390 -24.01 22.22 -14.89
C LYS A 390 -24.94 21.15 -15.41
N ARG A 391 -24.65 19.87 -15.10
CA ARG A 391 -25.50 18.74 -15.47
C ARG A 391 -26.88 18.80 -14.80
N LYS A 392 -26.93 19.25 -13.56
CA LYS A 392 -28.20 19.48 -12.86
C LYS A 392 -29.07 20.47 -13.63
N LEU A 393 -28.52 21.62 -14.05
CA LEU A 393 -29.22 22.60 -14.86
C LEU A 393 -29.64 22.04 -16.22
N GLU A 394 -28.81 21.21 -16.85
CA GLU A 394 -29.16 20.53 -18.10
C GLU A 394 -30.36 19.60 -17.90
N VAL A 395 -30.38 18.78 -16.85
CA VAL A 395 -31.51 17.90 -16.54
C VAL A 395 -32.78 18.70 -16.33
N GLU A 396 -32.73 19.80 -15.58
CA GLU A 396 -33.89 20.69 -15.36
C GLU A 396 -34.44 21.25 -16.67
N GLN A 397 -33.57 21.65 -17.60
CA GLN A 397 -34.04 22.15 -18.93
C GLN A 397 -34.59 21.03 -19.80
N LEU A 398 -34.01 19.84 -19.76
CA LEU A 398 -34.51 18.70 -20.52
C LEU A 398 -35.82 18.14 -19.95
N GLU A 399 -36.06 18.22 -18.65
CA GLU A 399 -37.36 17.91 -18.04
C GLU A 399 -38.44 18.86 -18.54
N GLN A 400 -38.17 20.17 -18.55
CA GLN A 400 -39.10 21.17 -19.09
C GLN A 400 -39.31 20.98 -20.60
N ALA A 401 -38.27 20.67 -21.37
CA ALA A 401 -38.38 20.42 -22.79
C ALA A 401 -39.26 19.20 -23.07
N LEU A 402 -39.07 18.10 -22.35
CA LEU A 402 -39.84 16.88 -22.47
C LEU A 402 -41.34 17.14 -22.13
N GLU A 403 -41.63 17.81 -21.01
CA GLU A 403 -42.98 18.14 -20.60
C GLU A 403 -43.72 18.93 -21.70
N LYS A 404 -43.08 20.00 -22.21
CA LYS A 404 -43.66 20.82 -23.30
C LYS A 404 -43.84 20.01 -24.60
N THR A 405 -42.85 19.17 -24.95
CA THR A 405 -42.93 18.35 -26.18
C THR A 405 -44.06 17.32 -26.08
N LEU A 406 -44.22 16.67 -24.92
CA LEU A 406 -45.33 15.74 -24.67
C LEU A 406 -46.69 16.45 -24.71
N PHE A 407 -46.78 17.63 -24.15
CA PHE A 407 -48.01 18.45 -24.22
C PHE A 407 -48.38 18.81 -25.64
N LEU A 408 -47.44 19.30 -26.46
CA LEU A 408 -47.65 19.59 -27.87
C LEU A 408 -48.01 18.35 -28.70
N PHE A 409 -47.37 17.22 -28.44
CA PHE A 409 -47.66 15.95 -29.12
C PHE A 409 -49.07 15.45 -28.81
N SER A 410 -49.52 15.55 -27.54
CA SER A 410 -50.86 15.09 -27.15
C SER A 410 -52.02 15.99 -27.66
N HIS A 411 -51.73 17.26 -27.93
CA HIS A 411 -52.70 18.25 -28.41
C HIS A 411 -52.66 18.47 -29.94
N GLY A 412 -51.85 17.74 -30.63
CA GLY A 412 -52.07 17.38 -32.04
C GLY A 412 -51.64 18.38 -33.09
N ASN A 413 -50.60 19.21 -32.99
CA ASN A 413 -50.37 20.09 -34.12
C ASN A 413 -48.98 20.49 -34.58
N THR A 414 -47.92 20.32 -33.79
CA THR A 414 -46.61 20.91 -34.19
C THR A 414 -45.40 20.04 -33.88
N THR A 415 -45.57 18.92 -33.19
CA THR A 415 -44.45 18.11 -32.73
C THR A 415 -44.57 16.67 -33.24
N SER A 416 -43.49 16.12 -33.77
CA SER A 416 -43.42 14.73 -34.21
C SER A 416 -43.10 13.79 -33.06
N TYR A 417 -43.50 12.50 -33.21
CA TYR A 417 -43.06 11.44 -32.28
C TYR A 417 -41.55 11.39 -32.14
N LEU A 418 -40.79 11.65 -33.21
CA LEU A 418 -39.34 11.66 -33.20
C LEU A 418 -38.74 12.72 -32.22
N GLU A 419 -39.36 13.89 -32.18
CA GLU A 419 -38.93 14.94 -31.21
C GLU A 419 -39.19 14.52 -29.78
N THR A 420 -40.33 13.91 -29.48
CA THR A 420 -40.65 13.37 -28.15
C THR A 420 -39.64 12.29 -27.75
N LEU A 421 -39.33 11.39 -28.66
CA LEU A 421 -38.37 10.32 -28.44
C LEU A 421 -36.95 10.87 -28.16
N THR A 422 -36.51 11.85 -28.98
CA THR A 422 -35.20 12.49 -28.81
C THR A 422 -35.13 13.20 -27.46
N ALA A 423 -36.19 13.90 -27.05
CA ALA A 423 -36.25 14.56 -25.74
C ALA A 423 -36.14 13.55 -24.57
N GLN A 424 -36.83 12.41 -24.67
CA GLN A 424 -36.78 11.33 -23.68
C GLN A 424 -35.40 10.69 -23.59
N GLN A 425 -34.77 10.38 -24.74
CA GLN A 425 -33.42 9.80 -24.77
C GLN A 425 -32.37 10.79 -24.16
N SER A 426 -32.48 12.06 -24.56
CA SER A 426 -31.59 13.10 -24.04
C SER A 426 -31.73 13.27 -22.52
N LEU A 427 -32.95 13.28 -21.99
CA LEU A 427 -33.21 13.38 -20.56
C LEU A 427 -32.66 12.17 -19.79
N LEU A 428 -32.88 10.94 -20.27
CA LEU A 428 -32.33 9.74 -19.65
C LEU A 428 -30.82 9.80 -19.63
N SER A 429 -30.20 10.12 -20.77
CA SER A 429 -28.73 10.25 -20.87
C SER A 429 -28.17 11.31 -19.90
N ALA A 430 -28.84 12.47 -19.79
CA ALA A 430 -28.44 13.51 -18.85
C ALA A 430 -28.61 13.09 -17.38
N LYS A 431 -29.69 12.37 -17.03
CA LYS A 431 -29.90 11.84 -15.67
C LYS A 431 -28.84 10.82 -15.29
N LEU A 432 -28.53 9.86 -16.15
CA LEU A 432 -27.49 8.87 -15.92
C LEU A 432 -26.09 9.52 -15.80
N SER A 433 -25.83 10.54 -16.63
CA SER A 433 -24.60 11.33 -16.56
C SER A 433 -24.52 12.13 -15.27
N LEU A 434 -25.62 12.70 -14.75
CA LEU A 434 -25.66 13.40 -13.47
C LEU A 434 -25.31 12.47 -12.30
N ILE A 435 -25.83 11.23 -12.33
CA ILE A 435 -25.50 10.23 -11.32
C ILE A 435 -24.00 9.91 -11.37
N SER A 436 -23.43 9.74 -12.59
CA SER A 436 -21.99 9.52 -12.75
C SER A 436 -21.16 10.73 -12.30
N ASP A 437 -21.51 11.96 -12.66
CA ASP A 437 -20.78 13.16 -12.23
C ASP A 437 -20.80 13.33 -10.70
N LYS A 438 -21.90 12.98 -10.04
CA LYS A 438 -22.02 12.95 -8.59
C LYS A 438 -21.15 11.87 -7.95
N TYR A 439 -21.08 10.70 -8.56
CA TYR A 439 -20.18 9.62 -8.13
C TYR A 439 -18.71 10.01 -8.31
N ASP A 440 -18.34 10.64 -9.43
CA ASP A 440 -16.98 11.12 -9.69
C ASP A 440 -16.52 12.10 -8.59
N LYS A 441 -17.42 12.95 -8.08
CA LYS A 441 -17.16 13.83 -6.93
C LYS A 441 -16.81 13.02 -5.67
N LEU A 442 -17.58 11.98 -5.36
CA LEU A 442 -17.30 11.10 -4.22
C LEU A 442 -15.97 10.37 -4.38
N GLN A 443 -15.70 9.82 -5.56
CA GLN A 443 -14.47 9.11 -5.87
C GLN A 443 -13.25 10.03 -5.74
N ALA A 444 -13.35 11.27 -6.22
CA ALA A 444 -12.29 12.27 -6.06
C ALA A 444 -12.03 12.61 -4.58
N GLY A 445 -13.08 12.70 -3.76
CA GLY A 445 -12.97 12.88 -2.31
C GLY A 445 -12.25 11.71 -1.63
N ILE A 446 -12.57 10.47 -1.99
CA ILE A 446 -11.87 9.27 -1.48
C ILE A 446 -10.40 9.28 -1.92
N SER A 447 -10.13 9.60 -3.18
CA SER A 447 -8.78 9.69 -3.73
C SER A 447 -7.96 10.76 -3.01
N LEU A 448 -8.55 11.91 -2.72
CA LEU A 448 -7.90 12.97 -1.94
C LEU A 448 -7.60 12.51 -0.51
N TYR A 449 -8.54 11.84 0.15
CA TYR A 449 -8.33 11.28 1.49
C TYR A 449 -7.18 10.28 1.51
N GLN A 450 -7.09 9.40 0.51
CA GLN A 450 -6.01 8.45 0.33
C GLN A 450 -4.68 9.15 0.05
N ALA A 451 -4.65 10.12 -0.89
CA ALA A 451 -3.47 10.89 -1.25
C ALA A 451 -2.89 11.70 -0.08
N LEU A 452 -3.71 12.08 0.89
CA LEU A 452 -3.30 12.74 2.13
C LEU A 452 -2.85 11.78 3.24
N GLY A 453 -2.82 10.47 2.97
CA GLY A 453 -2.41 9.44 3.94
C GLY A 453 -3.47 9.13 5.00
N GLY A 454 -4.74 9.28 4.66
CA GLY A 454 -5.89 8.93 5.49
C GLY A 454 -5.97 7.43 5.82
N GLY A 455 -7.07 7.03 6.47
CA GLY A 455 -7.29 5.61 6.84
C GLY A 455 -6.70 5.21 8.19
N ARG A 456 -6.33 6.18 9.04
CA ARG A 456 -5.86 5.94 10.41
C ARG A 456 -7.03 5.79 11.36
N ASP A 457 -6.86 5.00 12.41
CA ASP A 457 -7.83 4.86 13.49
C ASP A 457 -7.76 6.01 14.51
N LYS A 458 -6.60 6.68 14.60
CA LYS A 458 -6.33 7.88 15.43
C LYS A 458 -5.16 8.67 14.85
#